data_2dfd107645a44eb1b047beac6a048e36
#
_entry.id   2dfd107645a44eb1b047beac6a048e36
#
_cell.length_a   1.000
_cell.length_b   1.000
_cell.length_c   1.000
_cell.angle_alpha   90.00
_cell.angle_beta   90.00
_cell.angle_gamma   90.00
#
_symmetry.space_group_name_H-M   'P 1'
#
loop_
_entity.id
_entity.type
_entity.pdbx_description
1 polymer ?
#
loop_
_entity_poly.entity_id
_entity_poly.type
_entity_poly.pdbx_seq_one_letter_code
_entity_poly.pdbx_strand_id
1 'polypeptide(L)'
;MNLDIIEYLNSNGIIVGEENFPRIKNKKKEWNLKNKISLIIEVQKILKGKKSYIIPRIESSIGHEIESFIVQTKKISKMIKLYEEKYYKDDFVYFIIEEGNKILARANRTIHALDENMYLKLILRSMNDYERWLGKVDEGNLKKDGMIICIRNTRYISYNMLEHDCYNYIKRLKKKGYSGSVMEIVNDFSQKSGLGNESIDYIRVLVKYP
;
A
#
# COMPACT_ATOMS: atom_id res chain seq x y z
N MET A 1 -20.56 18.89 13.41
CA MET A 1 -21.28 17.62 13.33
C MET A 1 -20.23 16.54 13.27
N ASN A 2 -20.24 15.61 14.22
CA ASN A 2 -19.28 14.50 14.24
C ASN A 2 -19.91 13.35 13.46
N LEU A 3 -19.32 12.95 12.35
CA LEU A 3 -19.80 11.87 11.50
C LEU A 3 -18.94 10.64 11.70
N ASP A 4 -19.54 9.48 11.66
CA ASP A 4 -18.82 8.23 11.49
C ASP A 4 -18.22 8.18 10.04
N ILE A 5 -17.20 7.36 9.82
CA ILE A 5 -16.53 7.23 8.52
C ILE A 5 -17.50 6.79 7.42
N ILE A 6 -18.49 5.96 7.73
CA ILE A 6 -19.48 5.48 6.77
C ILE A 6 -20.41 6.60 6.38
N GLU A 7 -20.94 7.35 7.37
CA GLU A 7 -21.77 8.53 7.13
C GLU A 7 -21.03 9.59 6.31
N TYR A 8 -19.74 9.81 6.63
CA TYR A 8 -18.90 10.73 5.88
C TYR A 8 -18.73 10.32 4.41
N LEU A 9 -18.46 9.04 4.15
CA LEU A 9 -18.33 8.52 2.78
C LEU A 9 -19.66 8.59 2.02
N ASN A 10 -20.76 8.20 2.66
CA ASN A 10 -22.09 8.25 2.06
C ASN A 10 -22.50 9.68 1.69
N SER A 11 -22.21 10.67 2.54
CA SER A 11 -22.48 12.08 2.26
C SER A 11 -21.66 12.65 1.11
N ASN A 12 -20.56 11.97 0.74
CA ASN A 12 -19.72 12.30 -0.41
C ASN A 12 -19.95 11.37 -1.63
N GLY A 13 -21.08 10.66 -1.69
CA GLY A 13 -21.48 9.85 -2.83
C GLY A 13 -20.78 8.50 -2.95
N ILE A 14 -20.16 8.02 -1.87
CA ILE A 14 -19.54 6.69 -1.79
C ILE A 14 -20.42 5.76 -0.97
N ILE A 15 -20.90 4.68 -1.57
CA ILE A 15 -21.73 3.69 -0.87
C ILE A 15 -20.81 2.66 -0.18
N VAL A 16 -21.06 2.45 1.11
CA VAL A 16 -20.32 1.45 1.91
C VAL A 16 -21.24 0.29 2.24
N GLY A 17 -20.84 -0.95 1.89
CA GLY A 17 -21.58 -2.15 2.23
C GLY A 17 -21.08 -3.40 1.49
N GLU A 18 -21.24 -4.56 2.14
CA GLU A 18 -20.85 -5.86 1.58
C GLU A 18 -21.80 -6.32 0.46
N GLU A 19 -23.06 -5.95 0.51
CA GLU A 19 -24.12 -6.26 -0.45
C GLU A 19 -23.77 -5.79 -1.86
N ASN A 20 -22.99 -4.73 -1.99
CA ASN A 20 -22.52 -4.20 -3.27
C ASN A 20 -21.44 -5.07 -3.93
N PHE A 21 -20.94 -6.10 -3.26
CA PHE A 21 -19.84 -6.95 -3.74
C PHE A 21 -20.25 -8.42 -3.83
N PRO A 22 -21.08 -8.81 -4.80
CA PRO A 22 -21.47 -10.20 -4.98
C PRO A 22 -20.26 -11.10 -5.21
N ARG A 23 -20.32 -12.34 -4.70
CA ARG A 23 -19.29 -13.34 -4.96
C ARG A 23 -19.32 -13.73 -6.43
N ILE A 24 -18.44 -13.16 -7.23
CA ILE A 24 -18.33 -13.50 -8.66
C ILE A 24 -17.37 -14.68 -8.81
N LYS A 25 -17.90 -15.81 -9.22
CA LYS A 25 -17.10 -16.96 -9.68
C LYS A 25 -16.63 -16.65 -11.12
N ASN A 26 -15.31 -16.64 -11.35
CA ASN A 26 -14.66 -16.57 -12.66
C ASN A 26 -14.92 -15.31 -13.52
N LYS A 27 -14.25 -14.20 -13.26
CA LYS A 27 -14.05 -13.14 -14.26
C LYS A 27 -12.71 -13.29 -14.97
N LYS A 28 -12.70 -13.16 -16.31
CA LYS A 28 -11.47 -12.93 -17.09
C LYS A 28 -10.72 -11.74 -16.47
N LYS A 29 -9.41 -11.90 -16.29
CA LYS A 29 -8.55 -10.84 -15.72
C LYS A 29 -8.29 -9.77 -16.79
N GLU A 30 -9.20 -8.83 -16.95
CA GLU A 30 -8.90 -7.62 -17.68
C GLU A 30 -8.30 -6.58 -16.72
N TRP A 31 -7.06 -6.15 -16.99
CA TRP A 31 -6.36 -5.16 -16.21
C TRP A 31 -6.71 -3.75 -16.68
N ASN A 32 -7.79 -3.17 -16.17
CA ASN A 32 -8.10 -1.77 -16.45
C ASN A 32 -7.35 -0.86 -15.46
N LEU A 33 -6.03 -0.77 -15.64
CA LEU A 33 -5.12 -0.08 -14.73
C LEU A 33 -5.46 1.41 -14.59
N LYS A 34 -5.68 2.09 -15.72
CA LYS A 34 -5.94 3.54 -15.75
C LYS A 34 -7.20 3.91 -14.98
N ASN A 35 -8.28 3.17 -15.19
CA ASN A 35 -9.55 3.43 -14.49
C ASN A 35 -9.42 3.13 -13.01
N LYS A 36 -8.66 2.08 -12.64
CA LYS A 36 -8.47 1.73 -11.22
C LYS A 36 -7.62 2.76 -10.49
N ILE A 37 -6.55 3.24 -11.10
CA ILE A 37 -5.71 4.33 -10.55
C ILE A 37 -6.57 5.58 -10.36
N SER A 38 -7.33 5.99 -11.38
CA SER A 38 -8.21 7.15 -11.28
C SER A 38 -9.24 7.02 -10.17
N LEU A 39 -9.82 5.82 -9.99
CA LEU A 39 -10.76 5.53 -8.92
C LEU A 39 -10.12 5.63 -7.52
N ILE A 40 -8.90 5.10 -7.35
CA ILE A 40 -8.16 5.23 -6.08
C ILE A 40 -7.97 6.72 -5.74
N ILE A 41 -7.51 7.51 -6.71
CA ILE A 41 -7.26 8.94 -6.53
C ILE A 41 -8.56 9.70 -6.24
N GLU A 42 -9.66 9.36 -6.91
CA GLU A 42 -10.98 9.97 -6.68
C GLU A 42 -11.40 9.80 -5.21
N VAL A 43 -11.24 8.60 -4.66
CA VAL A 43 -11.54 8.32 -3.25
C VAL A 43 -10.56 8.99 -2.29
N GLN A 44 -9.26 9.01 -2.62
CA GLN A 44 -8.26 9.71 -1.80
C GLN A 44 -8.55 11.20 -1.69
N LYS A 45 -9.01 11.85 -2.76
CA LYS A 45 -9.42 13.26 -2.73
C LYS A 45 -10.59 13.51 -1.77
N ILE A 46 -11.54 12.58 -1.70
CA ILE A 46 -12.66 12.65 -0.75
C ILE A 46 -12.18 12.43 0.68
N LEU A 47 -11.28 11.46 0.88
CA LEU A 47 -10.73 11.14 2.21
C LEU A 47 -9.78 12.20 2.75
N LYS A 48 -9.12 13.00 1.89
CA LYS A 48 -8.15 14.03 2.28
C LYS A 48 -8.85 15.23 2.89
N GLY A 49 -8.34 15.78 3.99
CA GLY A 49 -8.75 17.09 4.48
C GLY A 49 -8.87 17.25 5.99
N LYS A 50 -8.74 18.51 6.40
CA LYS A 50 -8.65 18.97 7.79
C LYS A 50 -9.97 18.91 8.58
N LYS A 51 -11.12 18.87 7.92
CA LYS A 51 -12.40 19.26 8.54
C LYS A 51 -13.32 18.10 8.95
N SER A 52 -12.91 16.88 8.76
CA SER A 52 -13.78 15.77 9.15
C SER A 52 -13.49 15.32 10.58
N TYR A 53 -14.30 15.77 11.50
CA TYR A 53 -14.40 15.16 12.82
C TYR A 53 -15.09 13.80 12.67
N ILE A 54 -14.29 12.78 12.31
CA ILE A 54 -14.77 11.40 12.22
C ILE A 54 -14.62 10.76 13.58
N ILE A 55 -15.71 10.19 14.08
CA ILE A 55 -15.73 9.45 15.35
C ILE A 55 -16.20 8.01 15.06
N PRO A 56 -15.54 6.98 15.57
CA PRO A 56 -14.32 7.01 16.40
C PRO A 56 -13.11 7.54 15.62
N ARG A 57 -12.08 7.99 16.36
CA ARG A 57 -10.86 8.51 15.77
C ARG A 57 -10.22 7.46 14.85
N ILE A 58 -9.91 7.87 13.62
CA ILE A 58 -9.16 7.02 12.68
C ILE A 58 -7.73 6.86 13.21
N GLU A 59 -7.21 5.63 13.18
CA GLU A 59 -5.83 5.31 13.57
C GLU A 59 -4.82 5.85 12.56
N SER A 60 -3.57 6.00 12.99
CA SER A 60 -2.45 6.33 12.12
C SER A 60 -1.59 5.09 11.89
N SER A 61 -1.27 4.85 10.63
CA SER A 61 -0.32 3.82 10.20
C SER A 61 0.93 4.41 9.51
N ILE A 62 1.15 5.72 9.66
CA ILE A 62 2.34 6.40 9.14
C ILE A 62 3.59 5.77 9.75
N GLY A 63 4.54 5.38 8.89
CA GLY A 63 5.79 4.74 9.33
C GLY A 63 5.74 3.21 9.41
N HIS A 64 4.59 2.60 9.65
CA HIS A 64 4.46 1.16 9.92
C HIS A 64 5.06 0.26 8.83
N GLU A 65 4.97 0.63 7.55
CA GLU A 65 5.51 -0.22 6.47
C GLU A 65 7.05 -0.26 6.52
N ILE A 66 7.71 0.88 6.71
CA ILE A 66 9.18 0.93 6.80
C ILE A 66 9.67 0.26 8.08
N GLU A 67 9.00 0.48 9.20
CA GLU A 67 9.29 -0.24 10.45
C GLU A 67 9.14 -1.74 10.28
N SER A 68 8.09 -2.19 9.60
CA SER A 68 7.87 -3.60 9.28
C SER A 68 9.03 -4.17 8.45
N PHE A 69 9.51 -3.45 7.44
CA PHE A 69 10.66 -3.85 6.64
C PHE A 69 11.92 -4.02 7.50
N ILE A 70 12.21 -3.06 8.37
CA ILE A 70 13.35 -3.13 9.29
C ILE A 70 13.25 -4.35 10.22
N VAL A 71 12.07 -4.57 10.81
CA VAL A 71 11.83 -5.71 11.71
C VAL A 71 11.96 -7.04 10.98
N GLN A 72 11.39 -7.17 9.77
CA GLN A 72 11.48 -8.38 8.96
C GLN A 72 12.93 -8.67 8.55
N THR A 73 13.67 -7.65 8.11
CA THR A 73 15.08 -7.76 7.76
C THR A 73 15.93 -8.25 8.95
N LYS A 74 15.69 -7.70 10.15
CA LYS A 74 16.35 -8.17 11.38
C LYS A 74 15.99 -9.64 11.72
N LYS A 75 14.74 -10.05 11.52
CA LYS A 75 14.31 -11.45 11.74
C LYS A 75 15.02 -12.40 10.78
N ILE A 76 15.09 -12.06 9.49
CA ILE A 76 15.81 -12.86 8.47
C ILE A 76 17.28 -12.98 8.86
N SER A 77 17.94 -11.87 9.21
CA SER A 77 19.35 -11.87 9.63
C SER A 77 19.60 -12.80 10.82
N LYS A 78 18.73 -12.74 11.86
CA LYS A 78 18.82 -13.64 13.00
C LYS A 78 18.61 -15.11 12.61
N MET A 79 17.65 -15.38 11.73
CA MET A 79 17.37 -16.73 11.27
C MET A 79 18.57 -17.32 10.52
N ILE A 80 19.19 -16.55 9.61
CA ILE A 80 20.39 -16.99 8.88
C ILE A 80 21.50 -17.34 9.85
N LYS A 81 21.81 -16.47 10.84
CA LYS A 81 22.83 -16.73 11.85
C LYS A 81 22.58 -18.04 12.62
N LEU A 82 21.35 -18.29 13.04
CA LEU A 82 20.99 -19.55 13.71
C LEU A 82 21.24 -20.78 12.83
N TYR A 83 21.02 -20.68 11.53
CA TYR A 83 21.33 -21.78 10.59
C TYR A 83 22.82 -21.92 10.32
N GLU A 84 23.57 -20.81 10.28
CA GLU A 84 25.06 -20.84 10.14
C GLU A 84 25.74 -21.49 11.35
N GLU A 85 25.20 -21.32 12.55
CA GLU A 85 25.72 -21.89 13.79
C GLU A 85 25.39 -23.38 14.00
N LYS A 86 24.50 -23.99 13.16
CA LYS A 86 24.20 -25.42 13.26
C LYS A 86 25.42 -26.27 12.98
N TYR A 87 25.65 -27.26 13.87
CA TYR A 87 26.76 -28.22 13.73
C TYR A 87 26.60 -29.09 12.47
N TYR A 88 25.39 -29.55 12.17
CA TYR A 88 25.06 -30.33 10.97
C TYR A 88 24.29 -29.46 9.98
N LYS A 89 24.76 -29.43 8.73
CA LYS A 89 24.14 -28.68 7.62
C LYS A 89 23.83 -29.64 6.48
N ASP A 90 22.56 -29.87 6.24
CA ASP A 90 22.06 -30.56 5.07
C ASP A 90 21.83 -29.56 3.90
N ASP A 91 21.47 -30.10 2.74
CA ASP A 91 21.23 -29.28 1.54
C ASP A 91 20.13 -28.22 1.75
N PHE A 92 19.15 -28.52 2.60
CA PHE A 92 18.10 -27.55 2.92
C PHE A 92 18.64 -26.37 3.73
N VAL A 93 19.53 -26.64 4.71
CA VAL A 93 20.16 -25.57 5.50
C VAL A 93 21.07 -24.71 4.63
N TYR A 94 21.85 -25.30 3.72
CA TYR A 94 22.65 -24.53 2.76
C TYR A 94 21.78 -23.66 1.85
N PHE A 95 20.68 -24.20 1.32
CA PHE A 95 19.73 -23.43 0.52
C PHE A 95 19.14 -22.24 1.29
N ILE A 96 18.71 -22.45 2.55
CA ILE A 96 18.19 -21.36 3.40
C ILE A 96 19.23 -20.27 3.64
N ILE A 97 20.49 -20.63 3.88
CA ILE A 97 21.55 -19.66 4.09
C ILE A 97 21.83 -18.87 2.81
N GLU A 98 21.94 -19.56 1.67
CA GLU A 98 22.24 -18.91 0.38
C GLU A 98 21.12 -17.96 -0.06
N GLU A 99 19.88 -18.45 -0.15
CA GLU A 99 18.75 -17.65 -0.57
C GLU A 99 18.40 -16.56 0.45
N GLY A 100 18.50 -16.87 1.73
CA GLY A 100 18.34 -15.92 2.82
C GLY A 100 19.30 -14.76 2.74
N ASN A 101 20.58 -15.02 2.45
CA ASN A 101 21.59 -13.97 2.26
C ASN A 101 21.29 -13.09 1.04
N LYS A 102 20.81 -13.66 -0.08
CA LYS A 102 20.38 -12.91 -1.26
C LYS A 102 19.22 -11.97 -0.92
N ILE A 103 18.21 -12.47 -0.21
CA ILE A 103 17.05 -11.70 0.25
C ILE A 103 17.50 -10.59 1.22
N LEU A 104 18.34 -10.92 2.21
CA LEU A 104 18.87 -9.98 3.19
C LEU A 104 19.67 -8.85 2.52
N ALA A 105 20.54 -9.17 1.58
CA ALA A 105 21.31 -8.18 0.82
C ALA A 105 20.40 -7.25 0.00
N ARG A 106 19.32 -7.78 -0.60
CA ARG A 106 18.33 -6.99 -1.31
C ARG A 106 17.52 -6.10 -0.36
N ALA A 107 17.07 -6.62 0.77
CA ALA A 107 16.32 -5.87 1.77
C ALA A 107 17.14 -4.69 2.33
N ASN A 108 18.39 -4.95 2.72
CA ASN A 108 19.30 -3.90 3.21
C ASN A 108 19.53 -2.82 2.15
N ARG A 109 19.86 -3.19 0.90
CA ARG A 109 20.04 -2.21 -0.19
C ARG A 109 18.79 -1.35 -0.40
N THR A 110 17.60 -1.95 -0.27
CA THR A 110 16.34 -1.23 -0.46
C THR A 110 16.08 -0.25 0.68
N ILE A 111 16.33 -0.65 1.93
CA ILE A 111 16.17 0.23 3.11
C ILE A 111 17.19 1.38 3.05
N HIS A 112 18.46 1.08 2.73
CA HIS A 112 19.52 2.12 2.60
C HIS A 112 19.30 3.07 1.40
N ALA A 113 18.53 2.66 0.40
CA ALA A 113 18.17 3.54 -0.72
C ALA A 113 17.06 4.55 -0.36
N LEU A 114 16.45 4.45 0.81
CA LEU A 114 15.47 5.42 1.30
C LEU A 114 16.23 6.66 1.80
N ASP A 115 16.06 7.78 1.12
CA ASP A 115 16.54 9.08 1.61
C ASP A 115 15.71 9.53 2.81
N GLU A 116 16.37 9.73 3.95
CA GLU A 116 15.69 10.06 5.22
C GLU A 116 15.01 11.44 5.16
N ASN A 117 15.65 12.43 4.51
CA ASN A 117 15.08 13.76 4.38
C ASN A 117 13.86 13.78 3.47
N MET A 118 13.94 13.04 2.36
CA MET A 118 12.81 12.83 1.47
C MET A 118 11.65 12.16 2.21
N TYR A 119 11.93 11.09 2.95
CA TYR A 119 10.92 10.36 3.70
C TYR A 119 10.25 11.22 4.77
N LEU A 120 11.04 12.00 5.51
CA LEU A 120 10.51 12.96 6.49
C LEU A 120 9.60 14.00 5.84
N LYS A 121 9.96 14.55 4.68
CA LYS A 121 9.10 15.47 3.93
C LYS A 121 7.75 14.86 3.58
N LEU A 122 7.74 13.59 3.13
CA LEU A 122 6.49 12.88 2.80
C LEU A 122 5.62 12.66 4.04
N ILE A 123 6.22 12.30 5.17
CA ILE A 123 5.52 12.17 6.46
C ILE A 123 4.89 13.52 6.85
N LEU A 124 5.68 14.58 6.85
CA LEU A 124 5.21 15.91 7.23
C LEU A 124 4.09 16.41 6.31
N ARG A 125 4.22 16.19 5.00
CA ARG A 125 3.14 16.48 4.04
C ARG A 125 1.87 15.72 4.41
N SER A 126 1.98 14.41 4.61
CA SER A 126 0.84 13.56 4.95
C SER A 126 0.13 14.01 6.23
N MET A 127 0.91 14.37 7.26
CA MET A 127 0.37 14.88 8.52
C MET A 127 -0.30 16.25 8.36
N ASN A 128 0.33 17.19 7.67
CA ASN A 128 -0.17 18.56 7.46
C ASN A 128 -1.45 18.57 6.60
N ASP A 129 -1.53 17.65 5.62
CA ASP A 129 -2.64 17.56 4.69
C ASP A 129 -3.74 16.60 5.17
N TYR A 130 -3.54 15.96 6.32
CA TYR A 130 -4.47 14.94 6.85
C TYR A 130 -4.76 13.85 5.81
N GLU A 131 -3.70 13.35 5.17
CA GLU A 131 -3.84 12.30 4.16
C GLU A 131 -4.33 11.01 4.78
N ARG A 132 -5.28 10.38 4.12
CA ARG A 132 -5.82 9.06 4.49
C ARG A 132 -5.78 8.15 3.28
N TRP A 133 -5.37 6.95 3.51
CA TRP A 133 -5.38 5.90 2.51
C TRP A 133 -6.58 4.97 2.70
N LEU A 134 -6.94 4.22 1.65
CA LEU A 134 -7.96 3.18 1.75
C LEU A 134 -7.42 1.89 2.37
N GLY A 135 -6.12 1.63 2.26
CA GLY A 135 -5.46 0.42 2.72
C GLY A 135 -5.78 -0.82 1.88
N LYS A 136 -7.01 -1.00 1.44
CA LYS A 136 -7.43 -2.12 0.59
C LYS A 136 -8.12 -1.60 -0.67
N VAL A 137 -7.37 -1.58 -1.77
CA VAL A 137 -7.77 -0.95 -3.04
C VAL A 137 -8.12 -1.94 -4.16
N ASP A 138 -8.14 -3.25 -3.88
CA ASP A 138 -8.50 -4.25 -4.89
C ASP A 138 -10.01 -4.26 -5.22
N GLU A 139 -10.37 -4.97 -6.29
CA GLU A 139 -11.78 -5.06 -6.75
C GLU A 139 -12.71 -5.71 -5.73
N GLY A 140 -12.15 -6.43 -4.76
CA GLY A 140 -12.90 -7.01 -3.64
C GLY A 140 -13.31 -6.00 -2.57
N ASN A 141 -12.73 -4.79 -2.58
CA ASN A 141 -13.04 -3.75 -1.61
C ASN A 141 -13.43 -2.40 -2.23
N LEU A 142 -12.91 -2.08 -3.42
CA LEU A 142 -13.18 -0.81 -4.10
C LEU A 142 -13.57 -1.07 -5.55
N LYS A 143 -14.74 -0.59 -5.97
CA LYS A 143 -15.21 -0.62 -7.36
C LYS A 143 -16.00 0.63 -7.71
N LYS A 144 -16.18 0.86 -9.01
CA LYS A 144 -17.13 1.84 -9.55
C LYS A 144 -18.19 1.08 -10.35
N ASP A 145 -19.44 1.37 -10.08
CA ASP A 145 -20.60 0.80 -10.75
C ASP A 145 -21.40 1.94 -11.38
N GLY A 146 -21.24 2.11 -12.69
CA GLY A 146 -21.72 3.32 -13.36
C GLY A 146 -21.03 4.57 -12.79
N MET A 147 -21.78 5.47 -12.21
CA MET A 147 -21.29 6.69 -11.56
C MET A 147 -21.04 6.53 -10.06
N ILE A 148 -21.45 5.42 -9.46
CA ILE A 148 -21.44 5.19 -8.02
C ILE A 148 -20.12 4.51 -7.63
N ILE A 149 -19.44 5.07 -6.63
CA ILE A 149 -18.28 4.43 -6.01
C ILE A 149 -18.75 3.57 -4.85
N CYS A 150 -18.30 2.32 -4.80
CA CYS A 150 -18.62 1.40 -3.73
C CYS A 150 -17.35 0.96 -2.98
N ILE A 151 -17.41 1.00 -1.66
CA ILE A 151 -16.40 0.44 -0.75
C ILE A 151 -17.06 -0.65 0.08
N ARG A 152 -16.45 -1.85 0.13
CA ARG A 152 -16.99 -2.97 0.91
C ARG A 152 -16.83 -2.75 2.40
N ASN A 153 -15.64 -2.29 2.82
CA ASN A 153 -15.26 -2.23 4.23
C ASN A 153 -14.27 -1.09 4.48
N THR A 154 -14.54 -0.29 5.49
CA THR A 154 -13.77 0.92 5.85
C THR A 154 -12.70 0.68 6.90
N ARG A 155 -12.63 -0.52 7.51
CA ARG A 155 -11.72 -0.84 8.63
C ARG A 155 -10.22 -0.67 8.31
N TYR A 156 -9.87 -0.59 7.01
CA TYR A 156 -8.49 -0.40 6.56
C TYR A 156 -8.11 1.06 6.36
N ILE A 157 -9.10 1.97 6.43
CA ILE A 157 -8.85 3.39 6.27
C ILE A 157 -8.12 3.90 7.50
N SER A 158 -6.96 4.50 7.28
CA SER A 158 -6.17 5.11 8.36
C SER A 158 -5.42 6.35 7.84
N TYR A 159 -4.87 7.16 8.76
CA TYR A 159 -3.93 8.20 8.35
C TYR A 159 -2.65 7.57 7.83
N ASN A 160 -2.31 7.87 6.59
CA ASN A 160 -1.08 7.42 5.94
C ASN A 160 -0.84 8.20 4.65
N MET A 161 0.39 8.12 4.13
CA MET A 161 0.76 8.70 2.85
C MET A 161 -0.02 8.04 1.71
N LEU A 162 -0.46 8.84 0.74
CA LEU A 162 -1.27 8.39 -0.41
C LEU A 162 -0.56 7.34 -1.28
N GLU A 163 0.77 7.38 -1.30
CA GLU A 163 1.66 6.46 -2.00
C GLU A 163 1.42 4.99 -1.63
N HIS A 164 1.00 4.74 -0.40
CA HIS A 164 0.75 3.38 0.09
C HIS A 164 -0.42 2.69 -0.62
N ASP A 165 -1.44 3.41 -1.08
CA ASP A 165 -2.50 2.81 -1.89
C ASP A 165 -1.99 2.37 -3.26
N CYS A 166 -1.11 3.16 -3.90
CA CYS A 166 -0.45 2.78 -5.13
C CYS A 166 0.42 1.53 -4.92
N TYR A 167 1.23 1.52 -3.88
CA TYR A 167 2.05 0.36 -3.51
C TYR A 167 1.20 -0.89 -3.26
N ASN A 168 0.13 -0.80 -2.48
CA ASN A 168 -0.78 -1.91 -2.23
C ASN A 168 -1.43 -2.42 -3.50
N TYR A 169 -1.80 -1.53 -4.41
CA TYR A 169 -2.32 -1.91 -5.71
C TYR A 169 -1.29 -2.70 -6.52
N ILE A 170 -0.05 -2.22 -6.59
CA ILE A 170 1.07 -2.90 -7.28
C ILE A 170 1.33 -4.28 -6.65
N LYS A 171 1.41 -4.38 -5.32
CA LYS A 171 1.54 -5.67 -4.61
C LYS A 171 0.45 -6.65 -5.03
N ARG A 172 -0.78 -6.17 -5.11
CA ARG A 172 -1.93 -7.01 -5.49
C ARG A 172 -1.86 -7.47 -6.94
N LEU A 173 -1.44 -6.57 -7.85
CA LEU A 173 -1.23 -6.88 -9.26
C LEU A 173 -0.16 -7.96 -9.42
N LYS A 174 1.01 -7.79 -8.80
CA LYS A 174 2.11 -8.78 -8.82
C LYS A 174 1.63 -10.15 -8.30
N LYS A 175 0.92 -10.16 -7.16
CA LYS A 175 0.37 -11.39 -6.58
C LYS A 175 -0.64 -12.08 -7.49
N LYS A 176 -1.31 -11.34 -8.38
CA LYS A 176 -2.24 -11.88 -9.38
C LYS A 176 -1.56 -12.24 -10.70
N GLY A 177 -0.23 -12.11 -10.81
CA GLY A 177 0.56 -12.46 -11.99
C GLY A 177 0.66 -11.35 -13.05
N TYR A 178 0.52 -10.09 -12.67
CA TYR A 178 0.78 -8.97 -13.57
C TYR A 178 2.27 -8.87 -13.91
N SER A 179 2.59 -8.87 -15.21
CA SER A 179 3.96 -8.83 -15.76
C SER A 179 4.30 -7.51 -16.47
N GLY A 180 3.37 -6.56 -16.50
CA GLY A 180 3.60 -5.26 -17.14
C GLY A 180 4.48 -4.31 -16.33
N SER A 181 4.72 -3.12 -16.87
CA SER A 181 5.58 -2.12 -16.28
C SER A 181 4.99 -1.53 -14.98
N VAL A 182 5.65 -1.80 -13.86
CA VAL A 182 5.31 -1.19 -12.57
C VAL A 182 5.54 0.32 -12.61
N MET A 183 6.56 0.78 -13.34
CA MET A 183 6.90 2.20 -13.42
C MET A 183 5.85 3.03 -14.17
N GLU A 184 5.17 2.44 -15.15
CA GLU A 184 4.03 3.11 -15.79
C GLU A 184 2.90 3.36 -14.80
N ILE A 185 2.62 2.39 -13.91
CA ILE A 185 1.60 2.54 -12.85
C ILE A 185 1.99 3.65 -11.88
N VAL A 186 3.25 3.67 -11.44
CA VAL A 186 3.76 4.68 -10.50
C VAL A 186 3.70 6.08 -11.10
N ASN A 187 4.14 6.22 -12.35
CA ASN A 187 4.13 7.51 -13.05
C ASN A 187 2.70 8.02 -13.30
N ASP A 188 1.78 7.14 -13.75
CA ASP A 188 0.37 7.51 -13.97
C ASP A 188 -0.30 7.93 -12.65
N PHE A 189 -0.04 7.20 -11.56
CA PHE A 189 -0.53 7.54 -10.23
C PHE A 189 0.01 8.89 -9.77
N SER A 190 1.32 9.10 -9.83
CA SER A 190 1.97 10.33 -9.38
C SER A 190 1.49 11.55 -10.17
N GLN A 191 1.43 11.44 -11.50
CA GLN A 191 0.95 12.50 -12.37
C GLN A 191 -0.51 12.88 -12.08
N LYS A 192 -1.40 11.90 -11.96
CA LYS A 192 -2.82 12.14 -11.70
C LYS A 192 -3.11 12.63 -10.28
N SER A 193 -2.28 12.25 -9.32
CA SER A 193 -2.39 12.71 -7.92
C SER A 193 -1.74 14.07 -7.68
N GLY A 194 -0.96 14.58 -8.64
CA GLY A 194 -0.16 15.80 -8.46
C GLY A 194 0.98 15.64 -7.46
N LEU A 195 1.50 14.41 -7.32
CA LEU A 195 2.62 14.10 -6.42
C LEU A 195 3.97 14.27 -7.15
N GLY A 196 4.99 14.71 -6.40
CA GLY A 196 6.32 14.98 -6.93
C GLY A 196 7.20 13.74 -7.11
N ASN A 197 8.45 13.97 -7.51
CA ASN A 197 9.44 12.91 -7.72
C ASN A 197 9.76 12.14 -6.44
N GLU A 198 9.73 12.80 -5.28
CA GLU A 198 9.92 12.16 -3.98
C GLU A 198 8.92 11.01 -3.74
N SER A 199 7.67 11.20 -4.15
CA SER A 199 6.64 10.16 -4.08
C SER A 199 6.93 8.98 -5.01
N ILE A 200 7.44 9.26 -6.22
CA ILE A 200 7.84 8.23 -7.18
C ILE A 200 8.99 7.40 -6.59
N ASP A 201 10.02 8.05 -6.05
CA ASP A 201 11.19 7.36 -5.49
C ASP A 201 10.81 6.56 -4.24
N TYR A 202 9.93 7.09 -3.41
CA TYR A 202 9.40 6.36 -2.26
C TYR A 202 8.63 5.10 -2.67
N ILE A 203 7.70 5.18 -3.63
CA ILE A 203 6.98 4.01 -4.13
C ILE A 203 7.96 2.98 -4.72
N ARG A 204 9.01 3.44 -5.43
CA ARG A 204 10.08 2.57 -5.95
C ARG A 204 10.78 1.79 -4.85
N VAL A 205 11.10 2.43 -3.73
CA VAL A 205 11.68 1.77 -2.56
C VAL A 205 10.74 0.70 -2.03
N LEU A 206 9.46 1.05 -1.79
CA LEU A 206 8.46 0.11 -1.29
C LEU A 206 8.31 -1.13 -2.20
N VAL A 207 8.27 -0.93 -3.52
CA VAL A 207 8.06 -2.03 -4.50
C VAL A 207 9.30 -2.91 -4.68
N LYS A 208 10.51 -2.40 -4.41
CA LYS A 208 11.78 -3.14 -4.52
C LYS A 208 12.08 -4.01 -3.31
N TYR A 209 11.46 -3.74 -2.16
CA TYR A 209 11.63 -4.59 -0.98
C TYR A 209 11.17 -6.02 -1.30
N PRO A 210 11.94 -7.06 -0.90
CA PRO A 210 11.69 -8.46 -1.27
C PRO A 210 10.41 -9.05 -0.67
#